data_e18406a4362694a358924267bbb4c6d2
#
_entry.id   e18406a4362694a358924267bbb4c6d2
#
_cell.length_a   1.000
_cell.length_b   1.000
_cell.length_c   1.000
_cell.angle_alpha   90.00
_cell.angle_beta   90.00
_cell.angle_gamma   90.00
#
_symmetry.space_group_name_H-M   'P 1'
#
loop_
_entity.id
_entity.type
_entity.pdbx_description
1 polymer ?
#
loop_
_entity_poly.entity_id
_entity_poly.type
_entity_poly.pdbx_seq_one_letter_code
_entity_poly.pdbx_strand_id
1 'polypeptide(L)'
;MPDSPHDYLRRIGGLIRDARKHRGWTQSQLADALGTSQSAINRIEQGHQNLSLEMLTRISESLDSEIVSLGTAGPMHLRVVGGRQLSGDIAVKSSKNAGVGLLCAALLNKGRTTLRKVARIEEVNRILEVLGSVGVRYRWLNTDNDLELVPPPRLDLAALDVAAGRRTRSIIMFLGPLLADEPSFRLPYAGGCDLGTRTVEPHLVALRPFGLEVKATGGFYQAEVDRRVAPARPIVLTERGDTVTENVLMAAARRDGVTVIRNASPNYMVQDLCFFLAELGVRIDGIGTTTLTVHGVPVIDTDVEYAPSEDPIEAMSLLTAAIVTSSEITIRRAPIEFLEVELALLEEMGLRYDRSAEYPAVNGRTRLVDLTVKPSTLHAPIDKIHPMPFPGLNIDNLPFFAVIAATATGATLVHDWVYENRALYLTELTKLGARVKLLDPHRVFVEGPTHWSGAEVICPAALRPAVVVLLAMLAAKGTSVLRNVYVINRGYEQLADRLNLLGAQIETFRDL
;
A
#
# COMPACT_ATOMS: atom_id res chain seq x y z
N MET A 1 -33.47 10.32 2.32
CA MET A 1 -33.80 11.74 2.51
C MET A 1 -32.47 12.46 2.70
N PRO A 2 -32.22 13.63 2.13
CA PRO A 2 -30.99 14.35 2.41
C PRO A 2 -30.94 14.72 3.89
N ASP A 3 -29.77 14.54 4.52
CA ASP A 3 -29.52 14.85 5.92
C ASP A 3 -29.92 16.30 6.24
N SER A 4 -30.53 16.53 7.39
CA SER A 4 -30.89 17.89 7.80
C SER A 4 -29.64 18.72 8.08
N PRO A 5 -29.66 20.05 7.96
CA PRO A 5 -28.52 20.92 8.33
C PRO A 5 -28.04 20.67 9.77
N HIS A 6 -28.91 20.19 10.65
CA HIS A 6 -28.59 19.84 12.04
C HIS A 6 -27.78 18.54 12.16
N ASP A 7 -28.03 17.58 11.31
CA ASP A 7 -27.28 16.31 11.29
C ASP A 7 -25.85 16.53 10.78
N TYR A 8 -25.67 17.44 9.82
CA TYR A 8 -24.37 17.87 9.33
C TYR A 8 -23.51 18.52 10.40
N LEU A 9 -24.07 19.44 11.18
CA LEU A 9 -23.36 20.13 12.28
C LEU A 9 -22.97 19.16 13.39
N ARG A 10 -23.81 18.20 13.74
CA ARG A 10 -23.49 17.15 14.71
C ARG A 10 -22.35 16.25 14.23
N ARG A 11 -22.34 15.90 12.94
CA ARG A 11 -21.29 15.09 12.33
C ARG A 11 -19.95 15.81 12.35
N ILE A 12 -19.89 17.08 11.95
CA ILE A 12 -18.68 17.92 12.00
C ILE A 12 -18.21 18.08 13.46
N GLY A 13 -19.10 18.37 14.38
CA GLY A 13 -18.78 18.50 15.81
C GLY A 13 -18.20 17.20 16.38
N GLY A 14 -18.72 16.04 15.97
CA GLY A 14 -18.16 14.72 16.30
C GLY A 14 -16.73 14.56 15.80
N LEU A 15 -16.46 14.88 14.53
CA LEU A 15 -15.11 14.81 13.95
C LEU A 15 -14.10 15.71 14.69
N ILE A 16 -14.50 16.95 15.04
CA ILE A 16 -13.67 17.86 15.82
C ILE A 16 -13.34 17.28 17.20
N ARG A 17 -14.34 16.74 17.89
CA ARG A 17 -14.16 16.11 19.21
C ARG A 17 -13.21 14.93 19.13
N ASP A 18 -13.34 14.08 18.12
CA ASP A 18 -12.54 12.90 17.96
C ASP A 18 -11.09 13.26 17.60
N ALA A 19 -10.87 14.22 16.68
CA ALA A 19 -9.55 14.75 16.38
C ALA A 19 -8.87 15.37 17.61
N ARG A 20 -9.61 16.16 18.42
CA ARG A 20 -9.09 16.73 19.66
C ARG A 20 -8.68 15.64 20.65
N LYS A 21 -9.51 14.60 20.83
CA LYS A 21 -9.22 13.47 21.72
C LYS A 21 -8.00 12.69 21.24
N HIS A 22 -7.88 12.45 19.94
CA HIS A 22 -6.70 11.80 19.35
C HIS A 22 -5.41 12.57 19.62
N ARG A 23 -5.48 13.91 19.61
CA ARG A 23 -4.34 14.77 20.00
C ARG A 23 -4.09 14.79 21.52
N GLY A 24 -4.94 14.15 22.32
CA GLY A 24 -4.87 14.13 23.78
C GLY A 24 -5.24 15.48 24.44
N TRP A 25 -5.91 16.37 23.71
CA TRP A 25 -6.27 17.70 24.22
C TRP A 25 -7.61 17.71 24.97
N THR A 26 -7.67 18.53 26.03
CA THR A 26 -8.93 18.93 26.66
C THR A 26 -9.65 19.97 25.81
N GLN A 27 -10.94 20.19 26.06
CA GLN A 27 -11.70 21.26 25.41
C GLN A 27 -11.11 22.66 25.73
N SER A 28 -10.54 22.84 26.93
CA SER A 28 -9.86 24.09 27.30
C SER A 28 -8.60 24.31 26.48
N GLN A 29 -7.76 23.30 26.29
CA GLN A 29 -6.56 23.43 25.47
C GLN A 29 -6.86 23.76 24.02
N LEU A 30 -7.92 23.19 23.43
CA LEU A 30 -8.36 23.56 22.09
C LEU A 30 -8.93 24.99 22.08
N ALA A 31 -9.66 25.38 23.11
CA ALA A 31 -10.19 26.73 23.24
C ALA A 31 -9.05 27.77 23.31
N ASP A 32 -8.03 27.53 24.12
CA ASP A 32 -6.85 28.39 24.25
C ASP A 32 -6.11 28.52 22.91
N ALA A 33 -5.88 27.42 22.19
CA ALA A 33 -5.23 27.42 20.89
C ALA A 33 -6.01 28.20 19.81
N LEU A 34 -7.34 28.25 19.92
CA LEU A 34 -8.20 28.95 18.99
C LEU A 34 -8.58 30.37 19.44
N GLY A 35 -8.14 30.79 20.65
CA GLY A 35 -8.52 32.08 21.23
C GLY A 35 -10.01 32.20 21.52
N THR A 36 -10.67 31.13 22.00
CA THR A 36 -12.10 31.05 22.28
C THR A 36 -12.37 30.47 23.68
N SER A 37 -13.65 30.29 24.07
CA SER A 37 -14.01 29.70 25.36
C SER A 37 -14.23 28.17 25.26
N GLN A 38 -13.97 27.47 26.36
CA GLN A 38 -14.26 26.04 26.49
C GLN A 38 -15.75 25.74 26.21
N SER A 39 -16.68 26.62 26.63
CA SER A 39 -18.10 26.47 26.36
C SER A 39 -18.43 26.60 24.85
N ALA A 40 -17.68 27.41 24.10
CA ALA A 40 -17.83 27.50 22.65
C ALA A 40 -17.37 26.17 21.97
N ILE A 41 -16.24 25.61 22.38
CA ILE A 41 -15.77 24.32 21.90
C ILE A 41 -16.79 23.20 22.19
N ASN A 42 -17.37 23.20 23.40
CA ASN A 42 -18.39 22.21 23.74
C ASN A 42 -19.62 22.31 22.82
N ARG A 43 -20.12 23.54 22.53
CA ARG A 43 -21.24 23.75 21.59
C ARG A 43 -20.89 23.30 20.17
N ILE A 44 -19.67 23.58 19.73
CA ILE A 44 -19.15 23.11 18.43
C ILE A 44 -19.18 21.60 18.36
N GLU A 45 -18.59 20.91 19.35
CA GLU A 45 -18.53 19.44 19.40
C GLU A 45 -19.88 18.76 19.53
N GLN A 46 -20.89 19.46 20.04
CA GLN A 46 -22.30 19.00 20.11
C GLN A 46 -23.11 19.34 18.85
N GLY A 47 -22.54 20.07 17.89
CA GLY A 47 -23.23 20.49 16.67
C GLY A 47 -24.27 21.61 16.91
N HIS A 48 -24.15 22.35 18.00
CA HIS A 48 -25.06 23.44 18.36
C HIS A 48 -24.58 24.82 17.91
N GLN A 49 -23.49 24.86 17.12
CA GLN A 49 -22.93 26.12 16.61
C GLN A 49 -22.58 26.00 15.15
N ASN A 50 -23.01 26.96 14.35
CA ASN A 50 -22.59 27.06 12.96
C ASN A 50 -21.14 27.54 12.90
N LEU A 51 -20.31 26.90 12.07
CA LEU A 51 -18.90 27.20 11.93
C LEU A 51 -18.64 27.91 10.60
N SER A 52 -17.91 29.04 10.68
CA SER A 52 -17.36 29.63 9.46
C SER A 52 -16.25 28.75 8.88
N LEU A 53 -16.01 28.89 7.57
CA LEU A 53 -14.90 28.19 6.87
C LEU A 53 -13.54 28.51 7.52
N GLU A 54 -13.35 29.80 7.90
CA GLU A 54 -12.14 30.25 8.60
C GLU A 54 -11.95 29.55 9.94
N MET A 55 -13.02 29.37 10.73
CA MET A 55 -12.94 28.65 12.00
C MET A 55 -12.64 27.17 11.79
N LEU A 56 -13.21 26.52 10.77
CA LEU A 56 -12.90 25.12 10.43
C LEU A 56 -11.44 24.95 10.02
N THR A 57 -10.89 25.87 9.22
CA THR A 57 -9.48 25.87 8.84
C THR A 57 -8.58 26.00 10.06
N ARG A 58 -8.84 26.96 10.95
CA ARG A 58 -8.09 27.17 12.20
C ARG A 58 -8.15 25.95 13.13
N ILE A 59 -9.31 25.30 13.23
CA ILE A 59 -9.47 24.07 14.02
C ILE A 59 -8.63 22.93 13.40
N SER A 60 -8.70 22.76 12.08
CA SER A 60 -7.92 21.74 11.36
C SER A 60 -6.41 21.93 11.52
N GLU A 61 -5.91 23.17 11.37
CA GLU A 61 -4.51 23.53 11.61
C GLU A 61 -4.10 23.30 13.07
N SER A 62 -4.92 23.73 14.03
CA SER A 62 -4.62 23.57 15.46
C SER A 62 -4.60 22.12 15.89
N LEU A 63 -5.39 21.25 15.26
CA LEU A 63 -5.46 19.83 15.57
C LEU A 63 -4.53 18.98 14.67
N ASP A 64 -3.87 19.61 13.70
CA ASP A 64 -3.08 18.90 12.66
C ASP A 64 -3.89 17.72 12.05
N SER A 65 -5.17 18.01 11.75
CA SER A 65 -6.13 17.03 11.28
C SER A 65 -7.09 17.68 10.29
N GLU A 66 -7.27 17.08 9.13
CA GLU A 66 -8.24 17.53 8.13
C GLU A 66 -9.66 17.15 8.58
N ILE A 67 -10.31 18.05 9.33
CA ILE A 67 -11.65 17.83 9.91
C ILE A 67 -12.73 17.91 8.85
N VAL A 68 -12.59 18.84 7.92
CA VAL A 68 -13.49 19.03 6.78
C VAL A 68 -12.63 19.39 5.58
N SER A 69 -12.57 18.49 4.61
CA SER A 69 -12.06 18.84 3.30
C SER A 69 -13.13 19.63 2.56
N LEU A 70 -12.91 20.92 2.41
CA LEU A 70 -13.68 21.77 1.50
C LEU A 70 -13.24 21.54 0.05
N GLY A 71 -12.85 20.31 -0.24
CA GLY A 71 -12.66 19.87 -1.60
C GLY A 71 -13.99 19.93 -2.33
N THR A 72 -13.99 20.49 -3.53
CA THR A 72 -15.06 20.35 -4.49
C THR A 72 -15.54 18.89 -4.47
N ALA A 73 -16.82 18.67 -4.20
CA ALA A 73 -17.43 17.35 -4.17
C ALA A 73 -17.39 16.75 -5.59
N GLY A 74 -16.31 16.04 -5.90
CA GLY A 74 -16.14 15.40 -7.22
C GLY A 74 -14.90 14.52 -7.24
N PRO A 75 -14.89 13.55 -8.16
CA PRO A 75 -13.73 12.68 -8.34
C PRO A 75 -12.50 13.48 -8.78
N MET A 76 -11.33 13.05 -8.29
CA MET A 76 -10.04 13.64 -8.67
C MET A 76 -9.60 13.10 -10.03
N HIS A 77 -9.04 13.98 -10.85
CA HIS A 77 -8.55 13.69 -12.21
C HIS A 77 -7.13 14.22 -12.38
N LEU A 78 -6.41 13.66 -13.34
CA LEU A 78 -5.11 14.18 -13.78
C LEU A 78 -5.20 14.66 -15.23
N ARG A 79 -4.66 15.85 -15.49
CA ARG A 79 -4.34 16.35 -16.83
C ARG A 79 -2.84 16.22 -17.03
N VAL A 80 -2.42 15.52 -18.07
CA VAL A 80 -1.02 15.22 -18.37
C VAL A 80 -0.66 15.82 -19.71
N VAL A 81 0.33 16.71 -19.75
CA VAL A 81 0.95 17.18 -20.98
C VAL A 81 2.20 16.36 -21.22
N GLY A 82 2.09 15.33 -22.06
CA GLY A 82 3.13 14.35 -22.31
C GLY A 82 4.03 14.66 -23.50
N GLY A 83 4.85 13.68 -23.88
CA GLY A 83 5.83 13.79 -24.96
C GLY A 83 7.07 14.58 -24.57
N ARG A 84 7.36 14.71 -23.28
CA ARG A 84 8.53 15.41 -22.72
C ARG A 84 9.52 14.43 -22.11
N GLN A 85 10.79 14.76 -22.21
CA GLN A 85 11.83 14.06 -21.45
C GLN A 85 11.83 14.51 -19.99
N LEU A 86 12.04 13.56 -19.11
CA LEU A 86 12.26 13.77 -17.68
C LEU A 86 13.76 13.91 -17.40
N SER A 87 14.13 14.56 -16.29
CA SER A 87 15.53 14.71 -15.88
C SER A 87 15.65 14.90 -14.37
N GLY A 88 16.83 14.64 -13.85
CA GLY A 88 17.11 14.80 -12.41
C GLY A 88 17.15 13.48 -11.64
N ASP A 89 16.99 13.59 -10.34
CA ASP A 89 17.05 12.44 -9.44
C ASP A 89 15.80 12.35 -8.55
N ILE A 90 15.42 11.14 -8.20
CA ILE A 90 14.26 10.86 -7.36
C ILE A 90 14.53 9.66 -6.45
N ALA A 91 14.23 9.81 -5.16
CA ALA A 91 14.40 8.73 -4.21
C ALA A 91 13.13 7.85 -4.16
N VAL A 92 13.34 6.55 -4.10
CA VAL A 92 12.28 5.56 -3.85
C VAL A 92 11.77 5.73 -2.42
N LYS A 93 10.47 5.72 -2.24
CA LYS A 93 9.79 5.76 -0.95
C LYS A 93 9.72 4.37 -0.31
N SER A 94 9.37 4.34 0.97
CA SER A 94 9.15 3.07 1.69
C SER A 94 7.97 2.30 1.11
N SER A 95 8.07 0.98 1.22
CA SER A 95 7.08 0.07 0.65
C SER A 95 5.70 0.20 1.30
N LYS A 96 4.70 0.40 0.44
CA LYS A 96 3.29 0.31 0.82
C LYS A 96 2.96 -1.05 1.45
N ASN A 97 3.35 -2.13 0.79
CA ASN A 97 2.94 -3.48 1.20
C ASN A 97 3.59 -3.85 2.54
N ALA A 98 4.89 -3.59 2.70
CA ALA A 98 5.58 -3.78 3.97
C ALA A 98 4.97 -2.90 5.08
N GLY A 99 4.73 -1.61 4.82
CA GLY A 99 4.14 -0.70 5.79
C GLY A 99 2.80 -1.18 6.35
N VAL A 100 1.93 -1.72 5.50
CA VAL A 100 0.63 -2.28 5.92
C VAL A 100 0.81 -3.52 6.81
N GLY A 101 1.72 -4.44 6.43
CA GLY A 101 2.04 -5.62 7.25
C GLY A 101 2.56 -5.22 8.64
N LEU A 102 3.46 -4.25 8.70
CA LEU A 102 4.05 -3.76 9.94
C LEU A 102 3.02 -3.05 10.84
N LEU A 103 2.08 -2.30 10.26
CA LEU A 103 0.96 -1.69 11.01
C LEU A 103 0.09 -2.75 11.68
N CYS A 104 -0.23 -3.84 10.99
CA CYS A 104 -0.96 -4.96 11.57
C CYS A 104 -0.14 -5.67 12.65
N ALA A 105 1.15 -5.88 12.41
CA ALA A 105 2.06 -6.52 13.36
C ALA A 105 2.33 -5.69 14.63
N ALA A 106 2.16 -4.36 14.58
CA ALA A 106 2.26 -3.50 15.75
C ALA A 106 1.26 -3.88 16.86
N LEU A 107 0.15 -4.54 16.53
CA LEU A 107 -0.81 -5.09 17.50
C LEU A 107 -0.23 -6.22 18.38
N LEU A 108 0.87 -6.86 17.95
CA LEU A 108 1.53 -7.91 18.74
C LEU A 108 2.30 -7.34 19.94
N ASN A 109 2.68 -6.06 19.85
CA ASN A 109 3.48 -5.37 20.86
C ASN A 109 2.55 -4.58 21.81
N LYS A 110 2.74 -4.72 23.12
CA LYS A 110 2.04 -3.91 24.14
C LYS A 110 2.72 -2.56 24.38
N GLY A 111 4.03 -2.49 24.10
CA GLY A 111 4.82 -1.27 24.16
C GLY A 111 4.61 -0.35 22.97
N ARG A 112 5.40 0.70 22.92
CA ARG A 112 5.35 1.68 21.85
C ARG A 112 6.08 1.17 20.60
N THR A 113 5.43 1.31 19.43
CA THR A 113 6.04 1.04 18.14
C THR A 113 6.19 2.34 17.37
N THR A 114 7.40 2.66 16.91
CA THR A 114 7.69 3.77 16.01
C THR A 114 8.11 3.22 14.65
N LEU A 115 7.28 3.43 13.65
CA LEU A 115 7.60 3.10 12.26
C LEU A 115 8.10 4.36 11.55
N ARG A 116 9.33 4.32 11.04
CA ARG A 116 9.94 5.45 10.34
C ARG A 116 9.57 5.48 8.87
N LYS A 117 9.42 6.68 8.32
CA LYS A 117 9.22 6.91 6.87
C LYS A 117 8.05 6.12 6.28
N VAL A 118 6.97 5.92 7.01
CA VAL A 118 5.77 5.22 6.52
C VAL A 118 5.13 6.05 5.41
N ALA A 119 4.84 5.42 4.26
CA ALA A 119 4.20 6.11 3.14
C ALA A 119 2.81 6.68 3.54
N ARG A 120 2.58 7.98 3.32
CA ARG A 120 1.28 8.64 3.55
C ARG A 120 0.36 8.41 2.36
N ILE A 121 -0.27 7.26 2.35
CA ILE A 121 -1.18 6.80 1.29
C ILE A 121 -2.53 6.39 1.87
N GLU A 122 -3.56 6.34 1.03
CA GLU A 122 -4.91 6.01 1.47
C GLU A 122 -5.05 4.61 2.08
N GLU A 123 -4.26 3.63 1.63
CA GLU A 123 -4.28 2.28 2.23
C GLU A 123 -3.79 2.32 3.69
N VAL A 124 -2.72 3.07 3.98
CA VAL A 124 -2.22 3.30 5.34
C VAL A 124 -3.26 4.03 6.18
N ASN A 125 -3.88 5.09 5.64
CA ASN A 125 -4.92 5.84 6.35
C ASN A 125 -6.08 4.93 6.75
N ARG A 126 -6.54 4.02 5.86
CA ARG A 126 -7.63 3.08 6.17
C ARG A 126 -7.26 2.12 7.30
N ILE A 127 -6.03 1.61 7.31
CA ILE A 127 -5.55 0.75 8.41
C ILE A 127 -5.46 1.55 9.72
N LEU A 128 -4.97 2.79 9.68
CA LEU A 128 -4.91 3.65 10.87
C LEU A 128 -6.30 4.01 11.42
N GLU A 129 -7.30 4.21 10.55
CA GLU A 129 -8.70 4.39 10.96
C GLU A 129 -9.21 3.16 11.70
N VAL A 130 -8.96 1.96 11.17
CA VAL A 130 -9.32 0.70 11.84
C VAL A 130 -8.59 0.57 13.17
N LEU A 131 -7.28 0.76 13.22
CA LEU A 131 -6.48 0.70 14.44
C LEU A 131 -6.96 1.70 15.49
N GLY A 132 -7.23 2.95 15.07
CA GLY A 132 -7.74 3.99 15.94
C GLY A 132 -9.12 3.66 16.51
N SER A 133 -10.00 3.07 15.71
CA SER A 133 -11.35 2.69 16.15
C SER A 133 -11.36 1.62 17.24
N VAL A 134 -10.38 0.71 17.23
CA VAL A 134 -10.22 -0.33 18.27
C VAL A 134 -9.36 0.13 19.47
N GLY A 135 -9.02 1.43 19.52
CA GLY A 135 -8.36 2.06 20.66
C GLY A 135 -6.85 2.22 20.55
N VAL A 136 -6.22 1.85 19.44
CA VAL A 136 -4.79 2.13 19.23
C VAL A 136 -4.61 3.64 19.07
N ARG A 137 -3.77 4.23 19.90
CA ARG A 137 -3.37 5.64 19.73
C ARG A 137 -2.25 5.69 18.72
N TYR A 138 -2.37 6.57 17.72
CA TYR A 138 -1.32 6.81 16.75
C TYR A 138 -1.07 8.30 16.55
N ARG A 139 0.17 8.64 16.18
CA ARG A 139 0.60 10.02 15.99
C ARG A 139 1.72 10.06 14.96
N TRP A 140 1.57 10.95 13.97
CA TRP A 140 2.68 11.34 13.10
C TRP A 140 3.62 12.26 13.87
N LEU A 141 4.92 11.93 13.93
CA LEU A 141 5.88 12.62 14.79
C LEU A 141 6.50 13.84 14.12
N ASN A 142 6.68 13.79 12.79
CA ASN A 142 7.40 14.80 12.03
C ASN A 142 6.98 14.82 10.56
N THR A 143 7.64 15.69 9.78
CA THR A 143 7.46 15.79 8.32
C THR A 143 8.06 14.63 7.54
N ASP A 144 8.91 13.80 8.18
CA ASP A 144 9.58 12.66 7.55
C ASP A 144 8.74 11.38 7.52
N ASN A 145 7.46 11.51 7.87
CA ASN A 145 6.48 10.41 7.89
C ASN A 145 6.80 9.32 8.94
N ASP A 146 7.38 9.71 10.08
CA ASP A 146 7.54 8.80 11.21
C ASP A 146 6.20 8.71 11.97
N LEU A 147 5.79 7.48 12.27
CA LEU A 147 4.49 7.15 12.86
C LEU A 147 4.69 6.39 14.17
N GLU A 148 4.17 6.94 15.25
CA GLU A 148 4.11 6.28 16.56
C GLU A 148 2.76 5.59 16.75
N LEU A 149 2.78 4.36 17.25
CA LEU A 149 1.60 3.59 17.62
C LEU A 149 1.75 3.09 19.06
N VAL A 150 0.66 3.21 19.84
CA VAL A 150 0.58 2.70 21.22
C VAL A 150 -0.74 1.97 21.38
N PRO A 151 -0.76 0.62 21.38
CA PRO A 151 -1.97 -0.15 21.60
C PRO A 151 -2.52 0.07 23.01
N PRO A 152 -3.83 -0.03 23.22
CA PRO A 152 -4.42 -0.05 24.56
C PRO A 152 -4.13 -1.39 25.25
N PRO A 153 -4.29 -1.49 26.56
CA PRO A 153 -4.15 -2.76 27.29
C PRO A 153 -5.08 -3.87 26.78
N ARG A 154 -6.24 -3.49 26.21
CA ARG A 154 -7.20 -4.36 25.55
C ARG A 154 -7.84 -3.60 24.37
N LEU A 155 -7.94 -4.28 23.22
CA LEU A 155 -8.60 -3.74 22.04
C LEU A 155 -10.12 -3.71 22.22
N ASP A 156 -10.77 -2.64 21.77
CA ASP A 156 -12.25 -2.56 21.67
C ASP A 156 -12.68 -2.99 20.26
N LEU A 157 -12.75 -4.29 20.03
CA LEU A 157 -13.14 -4.84 18.72
C LEU A 157 -14.63 -4.61 18.39
N ALA A 158 -15.47 -4.26 19.36
CA ALA A 158 -16.85 -3.89 19.12
C ALA A 158 -16.97 -2.52 18.45
N ALA A 159 -16.00 -1.63 18.66
CA ALA A 159 -15.93 -0.30 18.07
C ALA A 159 -15.25 -0.28 16.68
N LEU A 160 -14.84 -1.44 16.13
CA LEU A 160 -14.14 -1.53 14.85
C LEU A 160 -14.89 -0.78 13.73
N ASP A 161 -14.20 0.14 13.04
CA ASP A 161 -14.75 0.86 11.89
C ASP A 161 -14.93 -0.08 10.68
N VAL A 162 -16.17 -0.55 10.53
CA VAL A 162 -16.57 -1.45 9.45
C VAL A 162 -16.44 -0.80 8.07
N ALA A 163 -16.68 0.51 7.97
CA ALA A 163 -16.61 1.22 6.70
C ALA A 163 -15.16 1.32 6.21
N ALA A 164 -14.22 1.68 7.10
CA ALA A 164 -12.79 1.69 6.81
C ALA A 164 -12.30 0.29 6.48
N GLY A 165 -12.66 -0.73 7.28
CA GLY A 165 -12.28 -2.12 7.07
C GLY A 165 -12.73 -2.67 5.70
N ARG A 166 -13.93 -2.33 5.23
CA ARG A 166 -14.44 -2.73 3.91
C ARG A 166 -13.75 -2.05 2.73
N ARG A 167 -13.03 -0.96 2.95
CA ARG A 167 -12.28 -0.25 1.90
C ARG A 167 -10.89 -0.80 1.66
N THR A 168 -10.39 -1.67 2.54
CA THR A 168 -9.08 -2.30 2.38
C THR A 168 -9.17 -3.81 2.40
N ARG A 169 -8.42 -4.47 1.51
CA ARG A 169 -8.26 -5.91 1.56
C ARG A 169 -7.39 -6.34 2.74
N SER A 170 -6.50 -5.48 3.18
CA SER A 170 -5.53 -5.75 4.24
C SER A 170 -6.17 -5.97 5.61
N ILE A 171 -7.48 -5.72 5.77
CA ILE A 171 -8.22 -6.07 7.00
C ILE A 171 -8.07 -7.56 7.36
N ILE A 172 -7.88 -8.46 6.38
CA ILE A 172 -7.66 -9.88 6.63
C ILE A 172 -6.37 -10.16 7.40
N MET A 173 -5.39 -9.25 7.36
CA MET A 173 -4.12 -9.38 8.08
C MET A 173 -4.25 -9.16 9.58
N PHE A 174 -5.40 -8.70 10.06
CA PHE A 174 -5.71 -8.64 11.48
C PHE A 174 -5.95 -10.02 12.09
N LEU A 175 -6.23 -11.06 11.27
CA LEU A 175 -6.42 -12.42 11.79
C LEU A 175 -5.21 -12.89 12.60
N GLY A 176 -3.99 -12.79 12.05
CA GLY A 176 -2.77 -13.27 12.71
C GLY A 176 -2.54 -12.67 14.10
N PRO A 177 -2.44 -11.34 14.24
CA PRO A 177 -2.16 -10.72 15.53
C PRO A 177 -3.27 -10.89 16.56
N LEU A 178 -4.55 -10.99 16.16
CA LEU A 178 -5.66 -11.14 17.12
C LEU A 178 -5.73 -12.53 17.77
N LEU A 179 -5.13 -13.56 17.17
CA LEU A 179 -5.19 -14.95 17.70
C LEU A 179 -4.55 -15.09 19.09
N ALA A 180 -3.61 -14.22 19.45
CA ALA A 180 -2.91 -14.33 20.71
C ALA A 180 -3.78 -13.95 21.91
N ASP A 181 -4.56 -12.89 21.78
CA ASP A 181 -5.23 -12.26 22.93
C ASP A 181 -6.77 -12.34 22.85
N GLU A 182 -7.35 -12.52 21.67
CA GLU A 182 -8.80 -12.49 21.48
C GLU A 182 -9.41 -13.90 21.28
N PRO A 183 -10.30 -14.35 22.17
CA PRO A 183 -10.96 -15.66 22.04
C PRO A 183 -12.04 -15.67 20.97
N SER A 184 -12.62 -14.52 20.64
CA SER A 184 -13.58 -14.36 19.55
C SER A 184 -13.59 -12.92 19.05
N PHE A 185 -13.80 -12.75 17.73
CA PHE A 185 -13.89 -11.43 17.11
C PHE A 185 -14.60 -11.47 15.75
N ARG A 186 -14.96 -10.30 15.23
CA ARG A 186 -15.55 -10.14 13.90
C ARG A 186 -14.70 -9.20 13.06
N LEU A 187 -14.40 -9.59 11.83
CA LEU A 187 -13.82 -8.70 10.82
C LEU A 187 -14.81 -8.55 9.66
N PRO A 188 -14.99 -7.35 9.10
CA PRO A 188 -15.80 -7.17 7.90
C PRO A 188 -15.18 -7.92 6.72
N TYR A 189 -16.01 -8.27 5.72
CA TYR A 189 -15.47 -8.84 4.49
C TYR A 189 -14.47 -7.89 3.86
N ALA A 190 -13.33 -8.45 3.46
CA ALA A 190 -12.26 -7.71 2.84
C ALA A 190 -12.73 -7.09 1.51
N GLY A 191 -12.57 -5.79 1.37
CA GLY A 191 -12.80 -5.05 0.15
C GLY A 191 -11.54 -4.94 -0.71
N GLY A 192 -11.48 -3.96 -1.60
CA GLY A 192 -10.26 -3.62 -2.35
C GLY A 192 -10.44 -3.64 -3.86
N CYS A 193 -9.34 -3.88 -4.61
CA CYS A 193 -9.33 -3.86 -6.07
C CYS A 193 -10.12 -5.03 -6.69
N ASP A 194 -10.83 -4.74 -7.78
CA ASP A 194 -11.52 -5.75 -8.59
C ASP A 194 -10.53 -6.41 -9.57
N LEU A 195 -9.86 -7.45 -9.08
CA LEU A 195 -8.89 -8.26 -9.85
C LEU A 195 -9.34 -9.73 -10.00
N GLY A 196 -10.66 -9.98 -9.99
CA GLY A 196 -11.24 -11.31 -10.02
C GLY A 196 -11.51 -11.90 -8.64
N THR A 197 -11.87 -13.19 -8.62
CA THR A 197 -12.22 -13.92 -7.39
C THR A 197 -10.98 -14.16 -6.54
N ARG A 198 -10.81 -13.38 -5.47
CA ARG A 198 -9.70 -13.51 -4.53
C ARG A 198 -10.21 -14.04 -3.20
N THR A 199 -10.19 -15.35 -3.06
CA THR A 199 -10.61 -16.02 -1.82
C THR A 199 -9.73 -15.65 -0.63
N VAL A 200 -10.27 -15.72 0.58
CA VAL A 200 -9.53 -15.60 1.85
C VAL A 200 -9.21 -16.99 2.45
N GLU A 201 -9.67 -18.05 1.81
CA GLU A 201 -9.52 -19.42 2.29
C GLU A 201 -8.07 -19.83 2.59
N PRO A 202 -7.04 -19.43 1.80
CA PRO A 202 -5.65 -19.73 2.15
C PRO A 202 -5.23 -19.22 3.53
N HIS A 203 -5.72 -18.04 3.95
CA HIS A 203 -5.46 -17.50 5.30
C HIS A 203 -6.14 -18.35 6.37
N LEU A 204 -7.42 -18.71 6.15
CA LEU A 204 -8.19 -19.47 7.12
C LEU A 204 -7.61 -20.87 7.33
N VAL A 205 -7.24 -21.56 6.23
CA VAL A 205 -6.61 -22.89 6.28
C VAL A 205 -5.26 -22.82 6.99
N ALA A 206 -4.44 -21.81 6.71
CA ALA A 206 -3.11 -21.68 7.29
C ALA A 206 -3.16 -21.34 8.80
N LEU A 207 -4.22 -20.69 9.27
CA LEU A 207 -4.39 -20.31 10.69
C LEU A 207 -5.17 -21.33 11.53
N ARG A 208 -5.86 -22.29 10.91
CA ARG A 208 -6.54 -23.39 11.62
C ARG A 208 -5.66 -24.14 12.64
N PRO A 209 -4.37 -24.42 12.36
CA PRO A 209 -3.49 -25.05 13.34
C PRO A 209 -3.26 -24.26 14.62
N PHE A 210 -3.60 -22.98 14.65
CA PHE A 210 -3.56 -22.12 15.85
C PHE A 210 -4.90 -22.09 16.60
N GLY A 211 -5.87 -22.95 16.22
CA GLY A 211 -7.19 -23.03 16.83
C GLY A 211 -8.21 -22.05 16.29
N LEU A 212 -7.95 -21.44 15.11
CA LEU A 212 -8.91 -20.53 14.47
C LEU A 212 -10.02 -21.30 13.76
N GLU A 213 -11.27 -20.98 14.09
CA GLU A 213 -12.45 -21.33 13.33
C GLU A 213 -13.17 -20.07 12.85
N VAL A 214 -13.56 -20.02 11.58
CA VAL A 214 -14.23 -18.85 10.99
C VAL A 214 -15.50 -19.24 10.30
N LYS A 215 -16.58 -18.50 10.57
CA LYS A 215 -17.86 -18.56 9.85
C LYS A 215 -18.10 -17.25 9.11
N ALA A 216 -18.37 -17.33 7.81
CA ALA A 216 -18.72 -16.18 7.00
C ALA A 216 -20.26 -15.97 7.09
N THR A 217 -20.69 -14.88 7.71
CA THR A 217 -22.11 -14.56 7.90
C THR A 217 -22.35 -13.06 8.00
N GLY A 218 -23.45 -12.59 7.41
CA GLY A 218 -23.89 -11.19 7.55
C GLY A 218 -22.89 -10.14 7.09
N GLY A 219 -21.99 -10.45 6.15
CA GLY A 219 -20.95 -9.52 5.68
C GLY A 219 -19.71 -9.45 6.57
N PHE A 220 -19.54 -10.45 7.48
CA PHE A 220 -18.43 -10.56 8.40
C PHE A 220 -17.83 -11.96 8.43
N TYR A 221 -16.53 -12.03 8.70
CA TYR A 221 -15.81 -13.21 9.17
C TYR A 221 -15.94 -13.24 10.68
N GLN A 222 -16.75 -14.17 11.21
CA GLN A 222 -16.89 -14.39 12.64
C GLN A 222 -15.88 -15.45 13.06
N ALA A 223 -14.90 -15.05 13.85
CA ALA A 223 -13.79 -15.87 14.30
C ALA A 223 -13.99 -16.33 15.75
N GLU A 224 -13.70 -17.59 16.01
CA GLU A 224 -13.57 -18.20 17.34
C GLU A 224 -12.18 -18.82 17.44
N VAL A 225 -11.51 -18.68 18.58
CA VAL A 225 -10.10 -19.12 18.78
C VAL A 225 -10.01 -20.02 20.00
N ASP A 226 -9.73 -21.30 19.78
CA ASP A 226 -9.29 -22.18 20.88
C ASP A 226 -7.80 -22.03 21.13
N ARG A 227 -7.45 -21.18 22.07
CA ARG A 227 -6.06 -20.85 22.42
C ARG A 227 -5.25 -22.00 23.01
N ARG A 228 -5.89 -23.15 23.31
CA ARG A 228 -5.21 -24.38 23.76
C ARG A 228 -4.61 -25.15 22.59
N VAL A 229 -5.15 -24.95 21.39
CA VAL A 229 -4.66 -25.60 20.16
C VAL A 229 -3.36 -24.94 19.71
N ALA A 230 -2.33 -25.75 19.46
CA ALA A 230 -1.05 -25.34 18.93
C ALA A 230 -0.67 -26.18 17.71
N PRO A 231 0.10 -25.63 16.76
CA PRO A 231 0.58 -26.41 15.63
C PRO A 231 1.43 -27.62 16.10
N ALA A 232 0.91 -28.83 15.90
CA ALA A 232 1.60 -30.07 16.27
C ALA A 232 2.59 -30.56 15.18
N ARG A 233 2.56 -29.93 13.99
CA ARG A 233 3.39 -30.27 12.83
C ARG A 233 3.68 -29.00 12.03
N PRO A 234 4.67 -29.01 11.12
CA PRO A 234 4.92 -27.87 10.23
C PRO A 234 3.66 -27.44 9.48
N ILE A 235 3.43 -26.14 9.42
CA ILE A 235 2.36 -25.51 8.63
C ILE A 235 2.83 -25.44 7.19
N VAL A 236 2.14 -26.12 6.29
CA VAL A 236 2.43 -26.07 4.86
C VAL A 236 1.42 -25.16 4.21
N LEU A 237 1.87 -24.01 3.68
CA LEU A 237 1.01 -23.09 2.96
C LEU A 237 0.64 -23.70 1.60
N THR A 238 -0.65 -23.77 1.30
CA THR A 238 -1.15 -24.29 0.01
C THR A 238 -0.98 -23.28 -1.11
N GLU A 239 -0.87 -22.00 -0.75
CA GLU A 239 -0.55 -20.89 -1.64
C GLU A 239 0.69 -20.16 -1.09
N ARG A 240 1.68 -19.88 -1.94
CA ARG A 240 2.85 -19.07 -1.59
C ARG A 240 2.49 -17.59 -1.67
N GLY A 241 1.51 -17.19 -0.86
CA GLY A 241 1.03 -15.82 -0.79
C GLY A 241 1.80 -15.01 0.26
N ASP A 242 2.11 -13.74 -0.06
CA ASP A 242 2.80 -12.83 0.86
C ASP A 242 1.97 -12.63 2.13
N THR A 243 0.74 -12.16 1.99
CA THR A 243 -0.13 -11.85 3.13
C THR A 243 -0.55 -13.08 3.94
N VAL A 244 -0.65 -14.27 3.32
CA VAL A 244 -0.87 -15.53 4.04
C VAL A 244 0.32 -15.84 4.93
N THR A 245 1.54 -15.73 4.37
CA THR A 245 2.79 -15.93 5.11
C THR A 245 2.89 -14.95 6.28
N GLU A 246 2.60 -13.67 6.05
CA GLU A 246 2.62 -12.63 7.09
C GLU A 246 1.62 -12.92 8.22
N ASN A 247 0.40 -13.34 7.91
CA ASN A 247 -0.59 -13.73 8.92
C ASN A 247 -0.11 -14.90 9.79
N VAL A 248 0.49 -15.93 9.17
CA VAL A 248 1.00 -17.08 9.93
C VAL A 248 2.22 -16.70 10.76
N LEU A 249 3.10 -15.83 10.27
CA LEU A 249 4.22 -15.27 11.03
C LEU A 249 3.74 -14.51 12.27
N MET A 250 2.73 -13.63 12.11
CA MET A 250 2.16 -12.87 13.22
C MET A 250 1.50 -13.78 14.26
N ALA A 251 0.77 -14.81 13.83
CA ALA A 251 0.19 -15.80 14.73
C ALA A 251 1.25 -16.59 15.49
N ALA A 252 2.33 -17.01 14.79
CA ALA A 252 3.43 -17.76 15.37
C ALA A 252 4.28 -16.91 16.34
N ALA A 253 4.44 -15.63 16.07
CA ALA A 253 5.26 -14.71 16.84
C ALA A 253 4.87 -14.63 18.34
N ARG A 254 3.57 -14.73 18.63
CA ARG A 254 3.00 -14.69 20.01
C ARG A 254 2.67 -16.07 20.58
N ARG A 255 3.03 -17.15 19.86
CA ARG A 255 2.78 -18.51 20.31
C ARG A 255 4.01 -19.06 21.05
N ASP A 256 3.81 -19.60 22.24
CA ASP A 256 4.89 -20.30 22.94
C ASP A 256 5.38 -21.51 22.15
N GLY A 257 6.71 -21.68 22.09
CA GLY A 257 7.37 -22.78 21.38
C GLY A 257 7.81 -22.43 19.95
N VAL A 258 7.99 -23.47 19.15
CA VAL A 258 8.57 -23.36 17.80
C VAL A 258 7.51 -23.71 16.74
N THR A 259 7.32 -22.83 15.79
CA THR A 259 6.46 -23.05 14.63
C THR A 259 7.31 -23.08 13.35
N VAL A 260 7.18 -24.15 12.57
CA VAL A 260 7.83 -24.28 11.25
C VAL A 260 6.79 -24.00 10.17
N ILE A 261 7.09 -23.05 9.27
CA ILE A 261 6.24 -22.68 8.15
C ILE A 261 6.96 -23.11 6.86
N ARG A 262 6.30 -23.90 6.01
CA ARG A 262 6.82 -24.38 4.72
C ARG A 262 6.02 -23.79 3.57
N ASN A 263 6.65 -23.65 2.41
CA ASN A 263 6.13 -22.96 1.24
C ASN A 263 5.77 -21.48 1.54
N ALA A 264 6.50 -20.87 2.49
CA ALA A 264 6.40 -19.46 2.81
C ALA A 264 6.85 -18.58 1.63
N SER A 265 6.29 -17.40 1.49
CA SER A 265 6.81 -16.40 0.56
C SER A 265 8.09 -15.80 1.11
N PRO A 266 9.19 -15.77 0.32
CA PRO A 266 10.43 -15.10 0.70
C PRO A 266 10.51 -13.64 0.20
N ASN A 267 9.39 -13.04 -0.20
CA ASN A 267 9.33 -11.71 -0.79
C ASN A 267 9.69 -10.59 0.21
N TYR A 268 10.00 -9.39 -0.28
CA TYR A 268 10.53 -8.26 0.50
C TYR A 268 9.65 -7.89 1.71
N MET A 269 8.31 -7.81 1.57
CA MET A 269 7.42 -7.45 2.66
C MET A 269 7.40 -8.50 3.78
N VAL A 270 7.53 -9.77 3.42
CA VAL A 270 7.63 -10.87 4.39
C VAL A 270 8.97 -10.82 5.13
N GLN A 271 10.06 -10.51 4.42
CA GLN A 271 11.37 -10.31 5.05
C GLN A 271 11.35 -9.11 6.01
N ASP A 272 10.74 -7.99 5.60
CA ASP A 272 10.56 -6.80 6.45
C ASP A 272 9.79 -7.13 7.73
N LEU A 273 8.70 -7.88 7.61
CA LEU A 273 7.95 -8.36 8.78
C LEU A 273 8.83 -9.24 9.68
N CYS A 274 9.61 -10.16 9.12
CA CYS A 274 10.53 -10.99 9.90
C CYS A 274 11.57 -10.15 10.64
N PHE A 275 12.14 -9.14 10.00
CA PHE A 275 13.11 -8.23 10.62
C PHE A 275 12.47 -7.39 11.74
N PHE A 276 11.27 -6.88 11.51
CA PHE A 276 10.52 -6.16 12.54
C PHE A 276 10.19 -7.07 13.74
N LEU A 277 9.73 -8.29 13.50
CA LEU A 277 9.48 -9.26 14.58
C LEU A 277 10.77 -9.61 15.35
N ALA A 278 11.92 -9.63 14.68
CA ALA A 278 13.21 -9.82 15.33
C ALA A 278 13.55 -8.66 16.28
N GLU A 279 13.27 -7.40 15.89
CA GLU A 279 13.41 -6.24 16.78
C GLU A 279 12.45 -6.30 17.99
N LEU A 280 11.32 -7.00 17.83
CA LEU A 280 10.40 -7.31 18.94
C LEU A 280 10.83 -8.50 19.82
N GLY A 281 11.99 -9.10 19.53
CA GLY A 281 12.56 -10.22 20.29
C GLY A 281 12.14 -11.61 19.81
N VAL A 282 11.45 -11.73 18.67
CA VAL A 282 11.05 -13.00 18.06
C VAL A 282 12.19 -13.52 17.19
N ARG A 283 12.80 -14.64 17.55
CA ARG A 283 13.82 -15.27 16.69
C ARG A 283 13.15 -15.98 15.51
N ILE A 284 13.63 -15.70 14.31
CA ILE A 284 13.16 -16.33 13.07
C ILE A 284 14.37 -16.82 12.28
N ASP A 285 14.42 -18.13 12.01
CA ASP A 285 15.44 -18.73 11.17
C ASP A 285 14.87 -18.94 9.75
N GLY A 286 15.71 -18.79 8.72
CA GLY A 286 15.34 -19.02 7.32
C GLY A 286 14.73 -17.81 6.60
N ILE A 287 14.89 -16.58 7.11
CA ILE A 287 14.41 -15.36 6.45
C ILE A 287 14.94 -15.30 5.00
N GLY A 288 14.07 -14.94 4.07
CA GLY A 288 14.39 -14.93 2.63
C GLY A 288 14.33 -16.30 1.95
N THR A 289 13.90 -17.35 2.66
CA THR A 289 13.71 -18.70 2.12
C THR A 289 12.23 -19.14 2.19
N THR A 290 11.92 -20.29 1.60
CA THR A 290 10.55 -20.84 1.62
C THR A 290 10.25 -21.67 2.87
N THR A 291 11.17 -21.74 3.82
CA THR A 291 10.96 -22.41 5.09
C THR A 291 11.39 -21.49 6.22
N LEU A 292 10.45 -21.10 7.06
CA LEU A 292 10.68 -20.23 8.21
C LEU A 292 10.49 -21.03 9.50
N THR A 293 11.38 -20.83 10.46
CA THR A 293 11.26 -21.38 11.81
C THR A 293 11.12 -20.22 12.80
N VAL A 294 9.94 -20.09 13.40
CA VAL A 294 9.60 -19.01 14.32
C VAL A 294 9.67 -19.52 15.76
N HIS A 295 10.48 -18.87 16.58
CA HIS A 295 10.55 -19.10 18.03
C HIS A 295 9.69 -18.03 18.71
N GLY A 296 8.43 -18.39 19.00
CA GLY A 296 7.45 -17.43 19.48
C GLY A 296 7.73 -16.94 20.90
N VAL A 297 7.28 -15.72 21.17
CA VAL A 297 7.39 -15.04 22.48
C VAL A 297 5.98 -14.73 22.99
N PRO A 298 5.52 -15.37 24.08
CA PRO A 298 4.14 -15.23 24.57
C PRO A 298 3.69 -13.80 24.89
N VAL A 299 4.63 -12.97 25.34
CA VAL A 299 4.40 -11.55 25.66
C VAL A 299 5.47 -10.70 25.00
N ILE A 300 5.04 -9.72 24.22
CA ILE A 300 5.89 -8.69 23.63
C ILE A 300 5.47 -7.36 24.23
N ASP A 301 6.36 -6.71 24.96
CA ASP A 301 6.14 -5.42 25.61
C ASP A 301 7.46 -4.65 25.61
N THR A 302 7.73 -3.95 24.52
CA THR A 302 8.98 -3.22 24.33
C THR A 302 8.76 -1.96 23.47
N ASP A 303 9.55 -0.93 23.74
CA ASP A 303 9.63 0.22 22.82
C ASP A 303 10.54 -0.16 21.65
N VAL A 304 9.99 -0.11 20.45
CA VAL A 304 10.68 -0.48 19.21
C VAL A 304 10.61 0.64 18.18
N GLU A 305 11.68 0.76 17.41
CA GLU A 305 11.75 1.64 16.25
C GLU A 305 12.20 0.83 15.03
N TYR A 306 11.48 0.95 13.92
CA TYR A 306 11.78 0.22 12.70
C TYR A 306 11.45 1.06 11.45
N ALA A 307 12.26 0.94 10.40
CA ALA A 307 12.02 1.56 9.10
C ALA A 307 11.67 0.49 8.07
N PRO A 308 10.48 0.56 7.42
CA PRO A 308 10.18 -0.32 6.28
C PRO A 308 11.22 -0.17 5.17
N SER A 309 11.44 -1.23 4.40
CA SER A 309 12.27 -1.18 3.19
C SER A 309 11.67 -0.26 2.13
N GLU A 310 12.49 0.18 1.20
CA GLU A 310 12.09 0.89 0.00
C GLU A 310 11.22 0.00 -0.90
N ASP A 311 10.31 0.62 -1.67
CA ASP A 311 9.33 -0.09 -2.50
C ASP A 311 9.92 -0.48 -3.87
N PRO A 312 10.18 -1.78 -4.15
CA PRO A 312 10.68 -2.21 -5.44
C PRO A 312 9.70 -1.93 -6.58
N ILE A 313 8.41 -1.85 -6.28
CA ILE A 313 7.38 -1.60 -7.28
C ILE A 313 7.35 -0.12 -7.65
N GLU A 314 7.58 0.77 -6.68
CA GLU A 314 7.78 2.19 -7.00
C GLU A 314 9.06 2.40 -7.80
N ALA A 315 10.16 1.73 -7.44
CA ALA A 315 11.41 1.77 -8.22
C ALA A 315 11.16 1.34 -9.68
N MET A 316 10.42 0.24 -9.90
CA MET A 316 10.05 -0.21 -11.25
C MET A 316 9.15 0.78 -11.98
N SER A 317 8.24 1.47 -11.30
CA SER A 317 7.40 2.50 -11.92
C SER A 317 8.23 3.70 -12.39
N LEU A 318 9.25 4.11 -11.64
CA LEU A 318 10.18 5.19 -11.99
C LEU A 318 11.13 4.77 -13.14
N LEU A 319 11.62 3.52 -13.14
CA LEU A 319 12.34 2.93 -14.27
C LEU A 319 11.49 2.99 -15.54
N THR A 320 10.23 2.60 -15.43
CA THR A 320 9.29 2.63 -16.55
C THR A 320 9.06 4.04 -17.05
N ALA A 321 8.90 5.03 -16.15
CA ALA A 321 8.79 6.45 -16.52
C ALA A 321 9.98 6.92 -17.36
N ALA A 322 11.21 6.59 -16.93
CA ALA A 322 12.42 6.90 -17.68
C ALA A 322 12.44 6.26 -19.07
N ILE A 323 12.08 4.97 -19.15
CA ILE A 323 12.09 4.19 -20.39
C ILE A 323 11.11 4.75 -21.40
N VAL A 324 9.83 4.92 -21.01
CA VAL A 324 8.75 5.32 -21.95
C VAL A 324 8.90 6.77 -22.42
N THR A 325 9.57 7.62 -21.64
CA THR A 325 9.86 9.01 -22.02
C THR A 325 11.25 9.19 -22.65
N SER A 326 12.00 8.10 -22.83
CA SER A 326 13.39 8.11 -23.32
C SER A 326 14.27 9.11 -22.57
N SER A 327 14.23 9.06 -21.25
CA SER A 327 14.82 10.04 -20.33
C SER A 327 16.04 9.50 -19.61
N GLU A 328 16.92 10.41 -19.20
CA GLU A 328 17.99 10.12 -18.25
C GLU A 328 17.59 10.62 -16.86
N ILE A 329 17.31 9.71 -15.93
CA ILE A 329 17.01 10.01 -14.53
C ILE A 329 17.80 9.09 -13.61
N THR A 330 18.12 9.59 -12.42
CA THR A 330 18.72 8.77 -11.36
C THR A 330 17.67 8.40 -10.33
N ILE A 331 17.40 7.10 -10.22
CA ILE A 331 16.49 6.53 -9.22
C ILE A 331 17.34 6.14 -8.02
N ARG A 332 17.25 6.93 -6.96
CA ARG A 332 18.00 6.71 -5.73
C ARG A 332 17.30 5.70 -4.82
N ARG A 333 18.09 4.95 -4.07
CA ARG A 333 17.61 4.02 -3.05
C ARG A 333 16.77 2.88 -3.62
N ALA A 334 17.11 2.36 -4.81
CA ALA A 334 16.45 1.21 -5.39
C ALA A 334 16.84 -0.08 -4.63
N PRO A 335 15.87 -0.88 -4.13
CA PRO A 335 16.15 -2.11 -3.39
C PRO A 335 16.53 -3.24 -4.35
N ILE A 336 17.84 -3.34 -4.63
CA ILE A 336 18.39 -4.09 -5.76
C ILE A 336 18.04 -5.58 -5.75
N GLU A 337 18.08 -6.24 -4.61
CA GLU A 337 17.81 -7.66 -4.50
C GLU A 337 16.38 -8.07 -4.89
N PHE A 338 15.47 -7.09 -4.96
CA PHE A 338 14.07 -7.28 -5.38
C PHE A 338 13.79 -6.73 -6.78
N LEU A 339 14.84 -6.38 -7.54
CA LEU A 339 14.78 -5.86 -8.91
C LEU A 339 15.69 -6.60 -9.88
N GLU A 340 16.45 -7.60 -9.42
CA GLU A 340 17.47 -8.28 -10.23
C GLU A 340 16.88 -8.94 -11.48
N VAL A 341 15.71 -9.59 -11.37
CA VAL A 341 15.06 -10.24 -12.51
C VAL A 341 14.47 -9.23 -13.48
N GLU A 342 13.85 -8.15 -12.95
CA GLU A 342 13.33 -7.05 -13.75
C GLU A 342 14.44 -6.39 -14.56
N LEU A 343 15.57 -6.10 -13.91
CA LEU A 343 16.72 -5.47 -14.57
C LEU A 343 17.34 -6.41 -15.61
N ALA A 344 17.49 -7.70 -15.30
CA ALA A 344 18.01 -8.67 -16.25
C ALA A 344 17.14 -8.78 -17.53
N LEU A 345 15.80 -8.80 -17.37
CA LEU A 345 14.87 -8.77 -18.49
C LEU A 345 14.97 -7.46 -19.29
N LEU A 346 15.10 -6.33 -18.61
CA LEU A 346 15.26 -5.03 -19.25
C LEU A 346 16.61 -4.91 -19.98
N GLU A 347 17.69 -5.49 -19.45
CA GLU A 347 19.00 -5.58 -20.11
C GLU A 347 18.90 -6.46 -21.38
N GLU A 348 18.22 -7.63 -21.30
CA GLU A 348 17.94 -8.46 -22.48
C GLU A 348 17.18 -7.67 -23.56
N MET A 349 16.23 -6.83 -23.13
CA MET A 349 15.49 -5.94 -24.04
C MET A 349 16.34 -4.77 -24.57
N GLY A 350 17.54 -4.53 -24.04
CA GLY A 350 18.46 -3.49 -24.50
C GLY A 350 18.51 -2.23 -23.65
N LEU A 351 17.96 -2.26 -22.41
CA LEU A 351 18.09 -1.14 -21.47
C LEU A 351 19.56 -0.93 -21.06
N ARG A 352 19.98 0.31 -21.06
CA ARG A 352 21.28 0.76 -20.52
C ARG A 352 21.06 1.61 -19.28
N TYR A 353 21.82 1.33 -18.24
CA TYR A 353 21.83 2.10 -17.01
C TYR A 353 23.20 1.97 -16.31
N ASP A 354 23.51 2.93 -15.47
CA ASP A 354 24.64 2.86 -14.55
C ASP A 354 24.10 2.50 -13.15
N ARG A 355 24.84 1.70 -12.42
CA ARG A 355 24.54 1.27 -11.05
C ARG A 355 25.63 1.74 -10.10
N SER A 356 25.25 2.34 -8.97
CA SER A 356 26.19 2.69 -7.89
C SER A 356 26.69 1.44 -7.16
N ALA A 357 27.70 1.62 -6.27
CA ALA A 357 27.99 0.62 -5.25
C ALA A 357 26.77 0.41 -4.35
N GLU A 358 26.65 -0.78 -3.78
CA GLU A 358 25.60 -1.13 -2.83
C GLU A 358 25.81 -0.41 -1.49
N TYR A 359 24.71 0.00 -0.86
CA TYR A 359 24.69 0.57 0.48
C TYR A 359 23.44 0.12 1.25
N PRO A 360 23.48 0.10 2.60
CA PRO A 360 22.34 -0.39 3.40
C PRO A 360 21.19 0.63 3.44
N ALA A 361 19.97 0.11 3.51
CA ALA A 361 18.77 0.87 3.85
C ALA A 361 18.79 1.32 5.33
N VAL A 362 17.82 2.14 5.74
CA VAL A 362 17.70 2.61 7.12
C VAL A 362 17.50 1.44 8.09
N ASN A 363 16.80 0.39 7.67
CA ASN A 363 16.62 -0.84 8.47
C ASN A 363 17.91 -1.68 8.64
N GLY A 364 19.01 -1.31 7.93
CA GLY A 364 20.28 -2.05 7.98
C GLY A 364 20.24 -3.47 7.36
N ARG A 365 19.14 -3.85 6.73
CA ARG A 365 18.89 -5.20 6.22
C ARG A 365 18.78 -5.25 4.70
N THR A 366 18.10 -4.28 4.10
CA THR A 366 17.90 -4.19 2.66
C THR A 366 19.09 -3.53 1.98
N ARG A 367 19.53 -4.07 0.83
CA ARG A 367 20.62 -3.51 0.02
C ARG A 367 20.04 -2.56 -1.02
N LEU A 368 20.57 -1.36 -1.07
CA LEU A 368 20.15 -0.31 -1.98
C LEU A 368 21.25 0.04 -2.97
N VAL A 369 20.82 0.53 -4.13
CA VAL A 369 21.68 1.15 -5.15
C VAL A 369 21.01 2.40 -5.70
N ASP A 370 21.77 3.27 -6.34
CA ASP A 370 21.25 4.30 -7.22
C ASP A 370 21.39 3.81 -8.68
N LEU A 371 20.29 3.92 -9.43
CA LEU A 371 20.21 3.50 -10.84
C LEU A 371 20.06 4.74 -11.72
N THR A 372 21.07 5.04 -12.56
CA THR A 372 20.98 6.10 -13.56
C THR A 372 20.58 5.48 -14.90
N VAL A 373 19.31 5.61 -15.23
CA VAL A 373 18.73 5.08 -16.48
C VAL A 373 19.19 5.94 -17.65
N LYS A 374 19.57 5.27 -18.76
CA LYS A 374 19.99 5.95 -19.99
C LYS A 374 18.95 5.78 -21.09
N PRO A 375 18.74 6.78 -21.94
CA PRO A 375 17.95 6.61 -23.16
C PRO A 375 18.41 5.38 -23.94
N SER A 376 17.49 4.47 -24.25
CA SER A 376 17.83 3.18 -24.83
C SER A 376 16.81 2.81 -25.93
N THR A 377 17.26 2.08 -26.93
CA THR A 377 16.38 1.46 -27.92
C THR A 377 16.10 0.05 -27.49
N LEU A 378 14.83 -0.22 -27.15
CA LEU A 378 14.41 -1.51 -26.65
C LEU A 378 13.87 -2.40 -27.77
N HIS A 379 14.05 -3.71 -27.59
CA HIS A 379 13.51 -4.77 -28.43
C HIS A 379 12.66 -5.73 -27.60
N ALA A 380 11.70 -6.37 -28.26
CA ALA A 380 10.92 -7.41 -27.61
C ALA A 380 11.84 -8.58 -27.16
N PRO A 381 11.61 -9.17 -26.00
CA PRO A 381 12.35 -10.36 -25.56
C PRO A 381 11.99 -11.57 -26.45
N ILE A 382 12.86 -12.58 -26.42
CA ILE A 382 12.68 -13.81 -27.24
C ILE A 382 11.47 -14.61 -26.78
N ASP A 383 11.23 -14.66 -25.46
CA ASP A 383 10.11 -15.41 -24.86
C ASP A 383 9.07 -14.45 -24.27
N LYS A 384 7.99 -15.01 -23.76
CA LYS A 384 6.94 -14.28 -23.04
C LYS A 384 7.46 -13.70 -21.71
N ILE A 385 6.85 -12.60 -21.28
CA ILE A 385 7.05 -12.06 -19.94
C ILE A 385 5.92 -12.56 -19.03
N HIS A 386 6.28 -13.21 -17.92
CA HIS A 386 5.31 -13.71 -16.95
C HIS A 386 5.87 -13.63 -15.52
N PRO A 387 5.01 -13.49 -14.50
CA PRO A 387 5.46 -13.38 -13.12
C PRO A 387 5.82 -14.76 -12.56
N MET A 388 6.68 -14.74 -11.56
CA MET A 388 7.01 -15.92 -10.74
C MET A 388 7.09 -15.48 -9.26
N PRO A 389 6.78 -16.36 -8.30
CA PRO A 389 7.07 -16.07 -6.91
C PRO A 389 8.54 -15.70 -6.72
N PHE A 390 8.83 -14.76 -5.81
CA PHE A 390 10.20 -14.33 -5.52
C PHE A 390 11.12 -15.55 -5.31
N PRO A 391 12.35 -15.57 -5.88
CA PRO A 391 13.06 -14.46 -6.53
C PRO A 391 12.77 -14.26 -8.04
N GLY A 392 11.67 -14.77 -8.57
CA GLY A 392 11.26 -14.48 -9.94
C GLY A 392 10.63 -13.10 -10.11
N LEU A 393 10.19 -12.77 -11.35
CA LEU A 393 9.57 -11.51 -11.69
C LEU A 393 8.37 -11.22 -10.77
N ASN A 394 8.43 -10.08 -10.07
CA ASN A 394 7.36 -9.68 -9.16
C ASN A 394 6.04 -9.47 -9.93
N ILE A 395 4.97 -10.07 -9.41
CA ILE A 395 3.63 -10.00 -10.00
C ILE A 395 3.11 -8.56 -10.13
N ASP A 396 3.47 -7.67 -9.21
CA ASP A 396 3.07 -6.27 -9.25
C ASP A 396 3.91 -5.45 -10.24
N ASN A 397 5.09 -5.93 -10.64
CA ASN A 397 5.93 -5.32 -11.67
C ASN A 397 5.53 -5.73 -13.09
N LEU A 398 4.83 -6.87 -13.25
CA LEU A 398 4.43 -7.36 -14.57
C LEU A 398 3.67 -6.33 -15.44
N PRO A 399 2.69 -5.56 -14.92
CA PRO A 399 1.94 -4.60 -15.74
C PRO A 399 2.81 -3.51 -16.40
N PHE A 400 3.93 -3.14 -15.77
CA PHE A 400 4.85 -2.15 -16.33
C PHE A 400 5.51 -2.65 -17.62
N PHE A 401 5.75 -3.95 -17.73
CA PHE A 401 6.29 -4.54 -18.96
C PHE A 401 5.35 -4.42 -20.15
N ALA A 402 4.05 -4.24 -19.96
CA ALA A 402 3.13 -4.00 -21.09
C ALA A 402 3.39 -2.64 -21.74
N VAL A 403 3.57 -1.57 -21.00
CA VAL A 403 3.87 -0.25 -21.58
C VAL A 403 5.31 -0.17 -22.08
N ILE A 404 6.25 -0.87 -21.44
CA ILE A 404 7.63 -1.01 -21.92
C ILE A 404 7.64 -1.77 -23.26
N ALA A 405 6.93 -2.89 -23.37
CA ALA A 405 6.79 -3.66 -24.61
C ALA A 405 6.16 -2.84 -25.73
N ALA A 406 5.16 -2.00 -25.41
CA ALA A 406 4.57 -1.06 -26.37
C ALA A 406 5.56 0.02 -26.86
N THR A 407 6.64 0.27 -26.12
CA THR A 407 7.73 1.20 -26.49
C THR A 407 8.84 0.48 -27.26
N ALA A 408 9.05 -0.81 -27.03
CA ALA A 408 10.08 -1.63 -27.66
C ALA A 408 9.74 -2.00 -29.11
N THR A 409 10.75 -2.29 -29.92
CA THR A 409 10.55 -2.81 -31.28
C THR A 409 10.27 -4.30 -31.25
N GLY A 410 9.18 -4.72 -31.88
CA GLY A 410 8.77 -6.12 -31.99
C GLY A 410 7.47 -6.42 -31.26
N ALA A 411 7.25 -7.68 -30.95
CA ALA A 411 6.01 -8.17 -30.39
C ALA A 411 6.28 -9.02 -29.13
N THR A 412 5.58 -8.71 -28.04
CA THR A 412 5.77 -9.33 -26.73
C THR A 412 4.46 -9.95 -26.25
N LEU A 413 4.53 -11.18 -25.74
CA LEU A 413 3.44 -11.81 -25.01
C LEU A 413 3.61 -11.54 -23.52
N VAL A 414 2.68 -10.82 -22.91
CA VAL A 414 2.60 -10.62 -21.45
C VAL A 414 1.54 -11.57 -20.90
N HIS A 415 1.94 -12.44 -19.97
CA HIS A 415 1.08 -13.47 -19.40
C HIS A 415 0.93 -13.32 -17.90
N ASP A 416 -0.22 -12.87 -17.45
CA ASP A 416 -0.59 -12.73 -16.03
C ASP A 416 -1.41 -13.94 -15.59
N TRP A 417 -0.74 -14.99 -15.15
CA TRP A 417 -1.41 -16.21 -14.70
C TRP A 417 -1.95 -16.15 -13.25
N VAL A 418 -1.61 -15.09 -12.50
CA VAL A 418 -1.98 -14.96 -11.08
C VAL A 418 -3.31 -14.25 -10.89
N TYR A 419 -3.56 -13.15 -11.64
CA TYR A 419 -4.79 -12.37 -11.50
C TYR A 419 -5.70 -12.55 -12.73
N GLU A 420 -6.92 -13.03 -12.48
CA GLU A 420 -7.84 -13.45 -13.55
C GLU A 420 -8.22 -12.35 -14.54
N ASN A 421 -8.35 -11.09 -14.10
CA ASN A 421 -8.89 -10.02 -14.94
C ASN A 421 -7.92 -8.84 -15.10
N ARG A 422 -6.67 -8.93 -14.63
CA ARG A 422 -5.77 -7.77 -14.68
C ARG A 422 -5.29 -7.45 -16.09
N ALA A 423 -5.13 -8.47 -16.94
CA ALA A 423 -4.74 -8.28 -18.34
C ALA A 423 -5.76 -7.45 -19.14
N LEU A 424 -7.04 -7.49 -18.78
CA LEU A 424 -8.09 -6.66 -19.39
C LEU A 424 -7.79 -5.15 -19.30
N TYR A 425 -7.27 -4.68 -18.15
CA TYR A 425 -6.96 -3.27 -17.99
C TYR A 425 -5.81 -2.78 -18.88
N LEU A 426 -4.95 -3.67 -19.35
CA LEU A 426 -3.83 -3.30 -20.23
C LEU A 426 -4.32 -2.91 -21.64
N THR A 427 -5.54 -3.29 -22.01
CA THR A 427 -6.18 -2.85 -23.27
C THR A 427 -6.47 -1.34 -23.29
N GLU A 428 -6.50 -0.68 -22.13
CA GLU A 428 -6.67 0.79 -22.04
C GLU A 428 -5.55 1.54 -22.78
N LEU A 429 -4.37 0.94 -22.92
CA LEU A 429 -3.25 1.49 -23.69
C LEU A 429 -3.60 1.71 -25.17
N THR A 430 -4.60 1.00 -25.70
CA THR A 430 -5.06 1.19 -27.11
C THR A 430 -5.64 2.58 -27.34
N LYS A 431 -6.23 3.20 -26.30
CA LYS A 431 -6.75 4.57 -26.39
C LYS A 431 -5.64 5.61 -26.60
N LEU A 432 -4.42 5.27 -26.17
CA LEU A 432 -3.22 6.09 -26.35
C LEU A 432 -2.41 5.71 -27.60
N GLY A 433 -2.94 4.84 -28.46
CA GLY A 433 -2.34 4.43 -29.72
C GLY A 433 -1.56 3.12 -29.71
N ALA A 434 -1.48 2.43 -28.57
CA ALA A 434 -0.76 1.15 -28.50
C ALA A 434 -1.51 0.02 -29.23
N ARG A 435 -0.75 -0.89 -29.81
CA ARG A 435 -1.29 -2.11 -30.42
C ARG A 435 -1.27 -3.24 -29.40
N VAL A 436 -2.36 -3.34 -28.64
CA VAL A 436 -2.55 -4.36 -27.61
C VAL A 436 -3.71 -5.25 -28.01
N LYS A 437 -3.46 -6.56 -28.12
CA LYS A 437 -4.49 -7.56 -28.41
C LYS A 437 -4.67 -8.47 -27.19
N LEU A 438 -5.87 -8.43 -26.62
CA LEU A 438 -6.26 -9.39 -25.58
C LEU A 438 -6.46 -10.76 -26.22
N LEU A 439 -5.76 -11.77 -25.75
CA LEU A 439 -5.92 -13.16 -26.19
C LEU A 439 -6.94 -13.91 -25.31
N ASP A 440 -6.88 -13.65 -24.02
CA ASP A 440 -7.79 -14.16 -22.98
C ASP A 440 -7.62 -13.30 -21.70
N PRO A 441 -8.37 -13.54 -20.60
CA PRO A 441 -8.27 -12.74 -19.38
C PRO A 441 -6.88 -12.66 -18.77
N HIS A 442 -5.97 -13.56 -19.14
CA HIS A 442 -4.61 -13.66 -18.58
C HIS A 442 -3.51 -13.20 -19.53
N ARG A 443 -3.77 -13.10 -20.84
CA ARG A 443 -2.73 -12.88 -21.83
C ARG A 443 -3.04 -11.72 -22.76
N VAL A 444 -2.06 -10.84 -22.88
CA VAL A 444 -2.09 -9.77 -23.89
C VAL A 444 -0.86 -9.88 -24.80
N PHE A 445 -1.08 -9.61 -26.07
CA PHE A 445 -0.04 -9.48 -27.05
C PHE A 445 0.16 -7.99 -27.35
N VAL A 446 1.37 -7.51 -27.19
CA VAL A 446 1.73 -6.10 -27.32
C VAL A 446 2.73 -5.96 -28.44
N GLU A 447 2.45 -5.11 -29.41
CA GLU A 447 3.31 -4.83 -30.56
C GLU A 447 3.75 -3.37 -30.55
N GLY A 448 5.06 -3.15 -30.51
CA GLY A 448 5.67 -1.82 -30.56
C GLY A 448 6.62 -1.63 -31.75
N PRO A 449 7.22 -0.45 -31.91
CA PRO A 449 7.01 0.73 -31.08
C PRO A 449 5.68 1.45 -31.34
N THR A 450 5.14 2.05 -30.28
CA THR A 450 3.89 2.82 -30.33
C THR A 450 4.17 4.28 -30.67
N HIS A 451 3.36 4.86 -31.55
CA HIS A 451 3.24 6.32 -31.72
C HIS A 451 2.20 6.83 -30.71
N TRP A 452 2.67 7.15 -29.51
CA TRP A 452 1.81 7.58 -28.43
C TRP A 452 1.09 8.90 -28.74
N SER A 453 -0.20 8.96 -28.48
CA SER A 453 -1.05 10.16 -28.67
C SER A 453 -1.91 10.42 -27.45
N GLY A 454 -2.15 11.70 -27.15
CA GLY A 454 -2.97 12.10 -26.01
C GLY A 454 -4.42 11.62 -26.15
N ALA A 455 -5.02 11.20 -25.03
CA ALA A 455 -6.40 10.73 -24.96
C ALA A 455 -7.03 10.95 -23.58
N GLU A 456 -8.35 10.86 -23.52
CA GLU A 456 -9.08 10.78 -22.26
C GLU A 456 -9.35 9.32 -21.93
N VAL A 457 -8.96 8.89 -20.70
CA VAL A 457 -9.11 7.53 -20.23
C VAL A 457 -9.73 7.54 -18.83
N ILE A 458 -10.69 6.66 -18.60
CA ILE A 458 -11.18 6.37 -17.25
C ILE A 458 -10.11 5.52 -16.56
N CYS A 459 -9.68 5.95 -15.37
CA CYS A 459 -8.64 5.27 -14.62
C CYS A 459 -9.06 3.82 -14.31
N PRO A 460 -8.24 2.81 -14.63
CA PRO A 460 -8.48 1.44 -14.22
C PRO A 460 -8.74 1.31 -12.73
N ALA A 461 -9.65 0.44 -12.33
CA ALA A 461 -9.95 0.19 -10.93
C ALA A 461 -8.82 -0.54 -10.16
N ALA A 462 -7.80 -1.02 -10.88
CA ALA A 462 -6.62 -1.70 -10.33
C ALA A 462 -5.42 -0.76 -10.30
N LEU A 463 -4.69 -0.74 -9.17
CA LEU A 463 -3.62 0.22 -8.89
C LEU A 463 -2.50 0.22 -9.95
N ARG A 464 -1.95 -0.95 -10.27
CA ARG A 464 -0.79 -1.03 -11.19
C ARG A 464 -1.17 -0.70 -12.63
N PRO A 465 -2.26 -1.22 -13.20
CA PRO A 465 -2.76 -0.76 -14.50
C PRO A 465 -3.05 0.74 -14.57
N ALA A 466 -3.58 1.33 -13.49
CA ALA A 466 -3.81 2.78 -13.43
C ALA A 466 -2.51 3.59 -13.59
N VAL A 467 -1.45 3.16 -12.91
CA VAL A 467 -0.12 3.79 -13.04
C VAL A 467 0.47 3.54 -14.42
N VAL A 468 0.32 2.35 -14.99
CA VAL A 468 0.76 2.03 -16.37
C VAL A 468 0.14 2.99 -17.39
N VAL A 469 -1.17 3.27 -17.28
CA VAL A 469 -1.85 4.25 -18.15
C VAL A 469 -1.28 5.66 -17.96
N LEU A 470 -1.05 6.10 -16.70
CA LEU A 470 -0.43 7.38 -16.41
C LEU A 470 0.97 7.50 -17.03
N LEU A 471 1.79 6.45 -16.93
CA LEU A 471 3.14 6.42 -17.51
C LEU A 471 3.10 6.47 -19.06
N ALA A 472 2.14 5.79 -19.69
CA ALA A 472 1.90 5.90 -21.13
C ALA A 472 1.50 7.32 -21.54
N MET A 473 0.70 8.02 -20.71
CA MET A 473 0.34 9.42 -20.96
C MET A 473 1.54 10.36 -20.90
N LEU A 474 2.57 10.06 -20.09
CA LEU A 474 3.83 10.84 -20.08
C LEU A 474 4.56 10.74 -21.43
N ALA A 475 4.51 9.60 -22.09
CA ALA A 475 5.10 9.40 -23.42
C ALA A 475 4.24 10.00 -24.54
N ALA A 476 2.94 10.15 -24.32
CA ALA A 476 1.97 10.56 -25.33
C ALA A 476 2.12 12.05 -25.70
N LYS A 477 2.27 12.34 -27.00
CA LYS A 477 2.32 13.74 -27.46
C LYS A 477 0.95 14.40 -27.30
N GLY A 478 0.94 15.61 -26.76
CA GLY A 478 -0.27 16.39 -26.50
C GLY A 478 -0.78 16.24 -25.06
N THR A 479 -2.07 16.53 -24.88
CA THR A 479 -2.72 16.52 -23.57
C THR A 479 -3.56 15.27 -23.41
N SER A 480 -3.39 14.57 -22.28
CA SER A 480 -4.23 13.46 -21.87
C SER A 480 -5.00 13.81 -20.59
N VAL A 481 -6.13 13.15 -20.36
CA VAL A 481 -6.91 13.26 -19.12
C VAL A 481 -7.15 11.86 -18.58
N LEU A 482 -6.70 11.63 -17.32
CA LEU A 482 -6.98 10.39 -16.58
C LEU A 482 -8.07 10.70 -15.54
N ARG A 483 -9.25 10.09 -15.71
CA ARG A 483 -10.42 10.31 -14.86
C ARG A 483 -10.44 9.36 -13.67
N ASN A 484 -10.89 9.85 -12.50
CA ASN A 484 -11.12 9.05 -11.29
C ASN A 484 -9.85 8.40 -10.72
N VAL A 485 -8.81 9.17 -10.47
CA VAL A 485 -7.47 8.67 -10.09
C VAL A 485 -7.30 8.28 -8.62
N TYR A 486 -8.38 8.22 -7.84
CA TYR A 486 -8.31 7.83 -6.41
C TYR A 486 -7.50 6.54 -6.19
N VAL A 487 -7.60 5.59 -7.12
CA VAL A 487 -6.88 4.31 -7.01
C VAL A 487 -5.35 4.47 -6.98
N ILE A 488 -4.80 5.51 -7.65
CA ILE A 488 -3.36 5.79 -7.63
C ILE A 488 -2.92 6.24 -6.23
N ASN A 489 -3.70 7.11 -5.58
CA ASN A 489 -3.41 7.63 -4.23
C ASN A 489 -3.52 6.55 -3.14
N ARG A 490 -4.15 5.42 -3.45
CA ARG A 490 -4.17 4.27 -2.53
C ARG A 490 -2.81 3.64 -2.33
N GLY A 491 -1.91 3.75 -3.30
CA GLY A 491 -0.64 3.03 -3.26
C GLY A 491 0.61 3.82 -3.56
N TYR A 492 0.48 5.08 -3.99
CA TYR A 492 1.60 5.97 -4.29
C TYR A 492 1.42 7.30 -3.58
N GLU A 493 2.46 7.72 -2.88
CA GLU A 493 2.51 9.00 -2.20
C GLU A 493 2.85 10.12 -3.19
N GLN A 494 1.89 11.01 -3.46
CA GLN A 494 2.08 12.21 -4.28
C GLN A 494 2.78 11.95 -5.64
N LEU A 495 2.41 10.85 -6.33
CA LEU A 495 3.12 10.42 -7.54
C LEU A 495 3.17 11.52 -8.61
N ALA A 496 2.07 12.24 -8.84
CA ALA A 496 2.01 13.32 -9.83
C ALA A 496 3.01 14.44 -9.51
N ASP A 497 3.03 14.90 -8.25
CA ASP A 497 3.93 15.97 -7.81
C ASP A 497 5.40 15.54 -7.90
N ARG A 498 5.69 14.30 -7.55
CA ARG A 498 7.05 13.74 -7.62
C ARG A 498 7.55 13.57 -9.05
N LEU A 499 6.66 13.17 -9.98
CA LEU A 499 6.99 13.15 -11.40
C LEU A 499 7.19 14.58 -11.95
N ASN A 500 6.43 15.56 -11.46
CA ASN A 500 6.61 16.97 -11.81
C ASN A 500 7.99 17.49 -11.37
N LEU A 501 8.57 17.00 -10.26
CA LEU A 501 9.96 17.33 -9.87
C LEU A 501 11.00 16.87 -10.92
N LEU A 502 10.68 15.85 -11.70
CA LEU A 502 11.51 15.38 -12.81
C LEU A 502 11.22 16.09 -14.14
N GLY A 503 10.30 17.08 -14.14
CA GLY A 503 9.94 17.85 -15.34
C GLY A 503 8.70 17.36 -16.06
N ALA A 504 7.94 16.43 -15.50
CA ALA A 504 6.60 16.12 -16.01
C ALA A 504 5.67 17.34 -15.86
N GLN A 505 4.57 17.33 -16.62
CA GLN A 505 3.52 18.34 -16.50
C GLN A 505 2.19 17.63 -16.22
N ILE A 506 1.94 17.41 -14.94
CA ILE A 506 0.73 16.75 -14.43
C ILE A 506 0.00 17.74 -13.54
N GLU A 507 -1.24 18.05 -13.88
CA GLU A 507 -2.14 18.89 -13.08
C GLU A 507 -3.24 18.04 -12.48
N THR A 508 -3.46 18.18 -11.18
CA THR A 508 -4.60 17.56 -10.49
C THR A 508 -5.78 18.50 -10.51
N PHE A 509 -6.95 18.02 -10.95
CA PHE A 509 -8.18 18.81 -10.97
C PHE A 509 -9.39 17.97 -10.58
N ARG A 510 -10.50 18.64 -10.29
CA ARG A 510 -11.80 18.02 -10.00
C ARG A 510 -12.84 18.64 -10.91
N ASP A 511 -13.87 17.87 -11.25
CA ASP A 511 -15.04 18.43 -11.93
C ASP A 511 -15.79 19.36 -10.94
N LEU A 512 -16.27 20.48 -11.44
CA LEU A 512 -17.03 21.49 -10.68
C LEU A 512 -18.41 20.94 -10.27
#